data_f0a45ccc733fdc450c68f7c9d86b318c
#
_entry.id   f0a45ccc733fdc450c68f7c9d86b318c
#
_cell.length_a   1.000
_cell.length_b   1.000
_cell.length_c   1.000
_cell.angle_alpha   90.00
_cell.angle_beta   90.00
_cell.angle_gamma   90.00
#
_symmetry.space_group_name_H-M   'P 1'
#
loop_
_entity.id
_entity.type
_entity.pdbx_description
1 polymer ?
#
loop_
_entity_poly.entity_id
_entity_poly.type
_entity_poly.pdbx_seq_one_letter_code
_entity_poly.pdbx_strand_id
1 'polypeptide(L)'
;VVGNFTSGGTESIFLAVKAARDYYRQEKPEIKEPEMILPSSAHAAFHKAAHYLRIKTVSVSVDPDTFKADLKQTRESINENTILMVGSAPTYTQGVVDPISELSELARENNIWFHTDACMGGFLLPYFKRLGEPVADFDFTLPGVCSVSVDLHKYAYSPKGASLVFHRTPKLRSFQIFSFTKWLGYTLVNSTVQSTKSGGPLAAAWAVLNFVGDEGYLEFARKKLEAVKKIKQAISQIPELYLMVDPEMTLISFSSKKVNIFHIIDEMNSKGWYIQPSLSFDGVPANIHLTVTLSNVIHTDQFIDDLKESVEKAKDLPSGVLLEKLKPFMDKQGVALLDNPGFLFELAGIQEGQMPKRMAPLNEVLDAMSPEWREKILLHVTNGFFHPGS
;
A
#
# COMPACT_ATOMS: atom_id res chain seq x y z
N VAL A 1 10.81 -8.59 -22.29
CA VAL A 1 9.84 -7.93 -21.41
C VAL A 1 8.84 -7.17 -22.26
N VAL A 2 7.56 -7.27 -21.94
CA VAL A 2 6.46 -6.56 -22.61
C VAL A 2 5.50 -6.01 -21.55
N GLY A 3 4.79 -4.91 -21.87
CA GLY A 3 3.91 -4.30 -20.86
C GLY A 3 2.74 -3.53 -21.45
N ASN A 4 1.89 -3.04 -20.55
CA ASN A 4 0.75 -2.20 -20.89
C ASN A 4 0.68 -0.99 -19.95
N PHE A 5 0.29 0.15 -20.50
CA PHE A 5 -0.09 1.33 -19.75
C PHE A 5 -1.49 1.13 -19.18
N THR A 6 -1.67 1.46 -17.90
CA THR A 6 -2.91 1.27 -17.12
C THR A 6 -3.31 2.56 -16.43
N SER A 7 -4.54 2.61 -15.92
CA SER A 7 -5.10 3.77 -15.22
C SER A 7 -4.62 3.96 -13.79
N GLY A 8 -3.78 3.06 -13.27
CA GLY A 8 -3.24 3.13 -11.91
C GLY A 8 -2.78 1.78 -11.40
N GLY A 9 -2.04 1.78 -10.27
CA GLY A 9 -1.47 0.57 -9.67
C GLY A 9 -2.52 -0.51 -9.38
N THR A 10 -3.72 -0.12 -8.95
CA THR A 10 -4.81 -1.08 -8.73
C THR A 10 -5.19 -1.83 -10.01
N GLU A 11 -5.23 -1.17 -11.17
CA GLU A 11 -5.49 -1.85 -12.45
C GLU A 11 -4.29 -2.71 -12.86
N SER A 12 -3.06 -2.23 -12.66
CA SER A 12 -1.85 -3.01 -12.95
C SER A 12 -1.80 -4.32 -12.14
N ILE A 13 -2.07 -4.24 -10.85
CA ILE A 13 -2.16 -5.39 -9.95
C ILE A 13 -3.29 -6.34 -10.37
N PHE A 14 -4.49 -5.79 -10.63
CA PHE A 14 -5.64 -6.59 -11.08
C PHE A 14 -5.32 -7.39 -12.35
N LEU A 15 -4.66 -6.76 -13.32
CA LEU A 15 -4.29 -7.39 -14.58
C LEU A 15 -3.20 -8.45 -14.40
N ALA A 16 -2.24 -8.24 -13.50
CA ALA A 16 -1.23 -9.25 -13.16
C ALA A 16 -1.87 -10.48 -12.50
N VAL A 17 -2.76 -10.26 -11.54
CA VAL A 17 -3.51 -11.34 -10.86
C VAL A 17 -4.43 -12.08 -11.84
N LYS A 18 -5.11 -11.35 -12.74
CA LYS A 18 -5.94 -11.94 -13.81
C LYS A 18 -5.09 -12.79 -14.76
N ALA A 19 -3.91 -12.29 -15.14
CA ALA A 19 -3.02 -13.03 -16.05
C ALA A 19 -2.53 -14.35 -15.41
N ALA A 20 -2.13 -14.32 -14.13
CA ALA A 20 -1.75 -15.51 -13.39
C ALA A 20 -2.91 -16.51 -13.30
N ARG A 21 -4.12 -16.06 -12.89
CA ARG A 21 -5.31 -16.91 -12.82
C ARG A 21 -5.62 -17.60 -14.15
N ASP A 22 -5.63 -16.82 -15.25
CA ASP A 22 -6.03 -17.35 -16.55
C ASP A 22 -4.97 -18.26 -17.15
N TYR A 23 -3.67 -18.01 -16.83
CA TYR A 23 -2.56 -18.92 -17.13
C TYR A 23 -2.83 -20.30 -16.48
N TYR A 24 -3.10 -20.35 -15.17
CA TYR A 24 -3.32 -21.61 -14.47
C TYR A 24 -4.63 -22.29 -14.85
N ARG A 25 -5.67 -21.55 -15.21
CA ARG A 25 -6.90 -22.12 -15.77
C ARG A 25 -6.63 -22.91 -17.05
N GLN A 26 -5.64 -22.52 -17.82
CA GLN A 26 -5.23 -23.23 -19.04
C GLN A 26 -4.21 -24.34 -18.77
N GLU A 27 -3.17 -24.06 -17.99
CA GLU A 27 -2.02 -24.98 -17.81
C GLU A 27 -2.31 -26.06 -16.73
N LYS A 28 -3.17 -25.75 -15.74
CA LYS A 28 -3.58 -26.62 -14.62
C LYS A 28 -5.07 -26.54 -14.36
N PRO A 29 -5.94 -27.02 -15.28
CA PRO A 29 -7.39 -26.89 -15.22
C PRO A 29 -8.03 -27.66 -14.04
N GLU A 30 -7.28 -28.54 -13.40
CA GLU A 30 -7.67 -29.26 -12.16
C GLU A 30 -7.78 -28.32 -10.96
N ILE A 31 -7.07 -27.19 -10.89
CA ILE A 31 -7.15 -26.21 -9.80
C ILE A 31 -8.50 -25.47 -9.89
N LYS A 32 -9.44 -25.82 -9.00
CA LYS A 32 -10.79 -25.22 -8.95
C LYS A 32 -10.87 -24.04 -8.01
N GLU A 33 -10.09 -24.05 -6.95
CA GLU A 33 -10.02 -23.00 -5.91
C GLU A 33 -8.61 -22.40 -5.84
N PRO A 34 -8.25 -21.56 -6.82
CA PRO A 34 -6.90 -20.99 -6.87
C PRO A 34 -6.60 -20.12 -5.67
N GLU A 35 -5.38 -20.23 -5.17
CA GLU A 35 -4.88 -19.49 -4.02
C GLU A 35 -3.74 -18.54 -4.40
N MET A 36 -3.67 -17.39 -3.70
CA MET A 36 -2.60 -16.40 -3.81
C MET A 36 -1.98 -16.17 -2.43
N ILE A 37 -0.68 -16.38 -2.31
CA ILE A 37 0.07 -16.11 -1.07
C ILE A 37 0.48 -14.63 -1.05
N LEU A 38 0.12 -13.94 0.02
CA LEU A 38 0.37 -12.51 0.26
C LEU A 38 1.03 -12.30 1.62
N PRO A 39 2.15 -11.58 1.70
CA PRO A 39 2.59 -11.00 2.97
C PRO A 39 1.49 -10.08 3.56
N SER A 40 1.35 -10.03 4.89
CA SER A 40 0.37 -9.14 5.55
C SER A 40 0.64 -7.65 5.26
N SER A 41 1.84 -7.31 4.79
CA SER A 41 2.23 -5.98 4.30
C SER A 41 1.84 -5.71 2.84
N ALA A 42 1.34 -6.71 2.08
CA ALA A 42 0.97 -6.53 0.67
C ALA A 42 -0.16 -5.52 0.51
N HIS A 43 -0.10 -4.71 -0.54
CA HIS A 43 -1.09 -3.66 -0.77
C HIS A 43 -2.52 -4.23 -0.92
N ALA A 44 -3.50 -3.58 -0.30
CA ALA A 44 -4.91 -4.02 -0.29
C ALA A 44 -5.54 -4.24 -1.69
N ALA A 45 -4.94 -3.69 -2.74
CA ALA A 45 -5.36 -3.93 -4.13
C ALA A 45 -5.29 -5.41 -4.54
N PHE A 46 -4.41 -6.21 -3.92
CA PHE A 46 -4.36 -7.66 -4.14
C PHE A 46 -5.60 -8.35 -3.57
N HIS A 47 -6.03 -7.99 -2.36
CA HIS A 47 -7.28 -8.50 -1.78
C HIS A 47 -8.50 -8.09 -2.61
N LYS A 48 -8.53 -6.86 -3.13
CA LYS A 48 -9.57 -6.41 -4.05
C LYS A 48 -9.57 -7.22 -5.35
N ALA A 49 -8.41 -7.47 -5.93
CA ALA A 49 -8.28 -8.30 -7.14
C ALA A 49 -8.74 -9.75 -6.87
N ALA A 50 -8.33 -10.33 -5.73
CA ALA A 50 -8.74 -11.66 -5.31
C ALA A 50 -10.25 -11.77 -5.15
N HIS A 51 -10.89 -10.80 -4.50
CA HIS A 51 -12.33 -10.73 -4.35
C HIS A 51 -13.05 -10.74 -5.71
N TYR A 52 -12.65 -9.88 -6.64
CA TYR A 52 -13.29 -9.80 -7.97
C TYR A 52 -13.03 -11.04 -8.85
N LEU A 53 -11.85 -11.62 -8.71
CA LEU A 53 -11.39 -12.73 -9.54
C LEU A 53 -11.66 -14.11 -8.93
N ARG A 54 -12.26 -14.15 -7.73
CA ARG A 54 -12.56 -15.38 -6.96
C ARG A 54 -11.30 -16.23 -6.75
N ILE A 55 -10.28 -15.59 -6.18
CA ILE A 55 -9.03 -16.23 -5.74
C ILE A 55 -9.00 -16.17 -4.22
N LYS A 56 -8.68 -17.26 -3.56
CA LYS A 56 -8.50 -17.29 -2.11
C LYS A 56 -7.15 -16.65 -1.76
N THR A 57 -7.13 -15.75 -0.80
CA THR A 57 -5.89 -15.19 -0.27
C THR A 57 -5.40 -16.01 0.92
N VAL A 58 -4.12 -16.37 0.89
CA VAL A 58 -3.40 -16.98 2.00
C VAL A 58 -2.46 -15.92 2.53
N SER A 59 -2.79 -15.34 3.68
CA SER A 59 -1.95 -14.32 4.32
C SER A 59 -0.83 -15.00 5.09
N VAL A 60 0.40 -14.50 4.90
CA VAL A 60 1.58 -14.86 5.69
C VAL A 60 2.06 -13.62 6.45
N SER A 61 2.48 -13.81 7.69
CA SER A 61 2.98 -12.72 8.50
C SER A 61 4.29 -12.18 7.94
N VAL A 62 4.62 -10.96 8.32
CA VAL A 62 5.96 -10.41 8.12
C VAL A 62 6.85 -10.77 9.31
N ASP A 63 8.14 -10.83 9.08
CA ASP A 63 9.12 -10.93 10.15
C ASP A 63 9.03 -9.70 11.07
N PRO A 64 8.91 -9.87 12.39
CA PRO A 64 8.61 -8.77 13.31
C PRO A 64 9.74 -7.75 13.47
N ASP A 65 10.97 -8.11 13.12
CA ASP A 65 12.14 -7.23 13.24
C ASP A 65 12.44 -6.49 11.94
N THR A 66 12.23 -7.14 10.79
CA THR A 66 12.56 -6.59 9.47
C THR A 66 11.34 -6.11 8.70
N PHE A 67 10.13 -6.49 9.09
CA PHE A 67 8.87 -6.23 8.38
C PHE A 67 8.83 -6.74 6.93
N LYS A 68 9.75 -7.64 6.58
CA LYS A 68 9.79 -8.32 5.28
C LYS A 68 8.96 -9.61 5.34
N ALA A 69 8.51 -10.08 4.19
CA ALA A 69 7.78 -11.34 4.07
C ALA A 69 8.55 -12.50 4.73
N ASP A 70 7.91 -13.28 5.60
CA ASP A 70 8.49 -14.45 6.25
C ASP A 70 8.63 -15.59 5.22
N LEU A 71 9.88 -15.89 4.84
CA LEU A 71 10.21 -16.94 3.86
C LEU A 71 9.80 -18.34 4.33
N LYS A 72 9.94 -18.62 5.64
CA LYS A 72 9.58 -19.93 6.19
C LYS A 72 8.07 -20.13 6.12
N GLN A 73 7.31 -19.17 6.64
CA GLN A 73 5.86 -19.25 6.61
C GLN A 73 5.34 -19.26 5.17
N THR A 74 5.95 -18.47 4.27
CA THR A 74 5.61 -18.48 2.85
C THR A 74 5.80 -19.88 2.26
N ARG A 75 6.94 -20.55 2.53
CA ARG A 75 7.22 -21.92 2.04
C ARG A 75 6.21 -22.93 2.59
N GLU A 76 5.89 -22.86 3.87
CA GLU A 76 4.93 -23.76 4.53
C GLU A 76 3.49 -23.56 4.04
N SER A 77 3.17 -22.41 3.47
CA SER A 77 1.84 -22.07 2.94
C SER A 77 1.61 -22.53 1.50
N ILE A 78 2.65 -22.99 0.80
CA ILE A 78 2.53 -23.49 -0.59
C ILE A 78 1.78 -24.81 -0.61
N ASN A 79 0.78 -24.93 -1.49
CA ASN A 79 0.04 -26.16 -1.75
C ASN A 79 -0.32 -26.26 -3.24
N GLU A 80 -1.03 -27.32 -3.62
CA GLU A 80 -1.40 -27.61 -5.01
C GLU A 80 -2.33 -26.57 -5.66
N ASN A 81 -3.02 -25.76 -4.87
CA ASN A 81 -3.90 -24.69 -5.33
C ASN A 81 -3.17 -23.34 -5.47
N THR A 82 -1.93 -23.23 -5.01
CA THR A 82 -1.16 -21.98 -5.06
C THR A 82 -0.78 -21.63 -6.50
N ILE A 83 -1.32 -20.53 -7.01
CA ILE A 83 -1.07 -20.06 -8.38
C ILE A 83 -0.21 -18.80 -8.43
N LEU A 84 -0.15 -18.02 -7.36
CA LEU A 84 0.50 -16.71 -7.35
C LEU A 84 1.14 -16.45 -5.99
N MET A 85 2.35 -15.93 -6.01
CA MET A 85 3.05 -15.34 -4.88
C MET A 85 3.41 -13.89 -5.19
N VAL A 86 3.37 -13.04 -4.19
CA VAL A 86 3.65 -11.60 -4.31
C VAL A 86 4.74 -11.19 -3.33
N GLY A 87 5.61 -10.30 -3.78
CA GLY A 87 6.55 -9.56 -2.94
C GLY A 87 6.58 -8.09 -3.37
N SER A 88 6.87 -7.19 -2.44
CA SER A 88 6.82 -5.74 -2.66
C SER A 88 8.21 -5.10 -2.70
N ALA A 89 8.40 -4.16 -3.60
CA ALA A 89 9.64 -3.38 -3.73
C ALA A 89 9.34 -1.86 -3.80
N PRO A 90 9.27 -1.17 -2.61
CA PRO A 90 9.14 -1.71 -1.25
C PRO A 90 7.68 -1.95 -0.84
N THR A 91 7.47 -2.54 0.36
CA THR A 91 6.17 -2.51 1.04
C THR A 91 5.73 -1.07 1.28
N TYR A 92 4.45 -0.77 1.07
CA TYR A 92 3.93 0.57 1.35
C TYR A 92 4.01 0.91 2.83
N THR A 93 3.77 -0.06 3.69
CA THR A 93 3.58 0.12 5.13
C THR A 93 4.86 0.58 5.84
N GLN A 94 5.98 -0.13 5.66
CA GLN A 94 7.24 0.15 6.37
C GLN A 94 8.39 0.58 5.46
N GLY A 95 8.20 0.54 4.14
CA GLY A 95 9.22 1.00 3.18
C GLY A 95 10.42 0.07 3.02
N VAL A 96 10.26 -1.22 3.31
CA VAL A 96 11.29 -2.26 3.15
C VAL A 96 11.02 -3.10 1.90
N VAL A 97 12.07 -3.53 1.23
CA VAL A 97 12.00 -4.44 0.07
C VAL A 97 11.93 -5.87 0.57
N ASP A 98 10.86 -6.59 0.19
CA ASP A 98 10.74 -8.01 0.51
C ASP A 98 11.93 -8.81 -0.06
N PRO A 99 12.22 -10.02 0.45
CA PRO A 99 13.28 -10.88 -0.08
C PRO A 99 12.87 -11.47 -1.45
N ILE A 100 12.78 -10.56 -2.47
CA ILE A 100 12.25 -10.88 -3.80
C ILE A 100 13.05 -11.99 -4.49
N SER A 101 14.39 -12.00 -4.31
CA SER A 101 15.25 -13.04 -4.88
C SER A 101 14.82 -14.42 -4.39
N GLU A 102 14.72 -14.60 -3.09
CA GLU A 102 14.39 -15.87 -2.45
C GLU A 102 12.94 -16.28 -2.70
N LEU A 103 12.01 -15.31 -2.60
CA LEU A 103 10.58 -15.54 -2.89
C LEU A 103 10.35 -15.95 -4.35
N SER A 104 10.99 -15.27 -5.29
CA SER A 104 10.81 -15.56 -6.71
C SER A 104 11.45 -16.88 -7.11
N GLU A 105 12.56 -17.25 -6.48
CA GLU A 105 13.19 -18.57 -6.70
C GLU A 105 12.30 -19.68 -6.11
N LEU A 106 11.77 -19.49 -4.89
CA LEU A 106 10.81 -20.41 -4.29
C LEU A 106 9.57 -20.62 -5.19
N ALA A 107 9.05 -19.55 -5.76
CA ALA A 107 7.93 -19.62 -6.70
C ALA A 107 8.31 -20.38 -7.98
N ARG A 108 9.51 -20.14 -8.53
CA ARG A 108 10.02 -20.82 -9.72
C ARG A 108 10.19 -22.33 -9.50
N GLU A 109 10.76 -22.73 -8.36
CA GLU A 109 10.92 -24.15 -7.97
C GLU A 109 9.59 -24.90 -7.89
N ASN A 110 8.52 -24.21 -7.49
CA ASN A 110 7.18 -24.76 -7.34
C ASN A 110 6.27 -24.52 -8.56
N ASN A 111 6.79 -23.98 -9.66
CA ASN A 111 6.01 -23.58 -10.84
C ASN A 111 4.83 -22.69 -10.49
N ILE A 112 5.04 -21.67 -9.63
CA ILE A 112 4.08 -20.67 -9.22
C ILE A 112 4.44 -19.34 -9.91
N TRP A 113 3.41 -18.56 -10.29
CA TRP A 113 3.62 -17.21 -10.82
C TRP A 113 4.11 -16.29 -9.69
N PHE A 114 5.21 -15.57 -9.93
CA PHE A 114 5.68 -14.54 -9.01
C PHE A 114 5.45 -13.15 -9.59
N HIS A 115 4.84 -12.28 -8.79
CA HIS A 115 4.62 -10.87 -9.12
C HIS A 115 5.37 -9.97 -8.13
N THR A 116 6.16 -9.04 -8.66
CA THR A 116 6.75 -7.96 -7.87
C THR A 116 5.85 -6.73 -7.92
N ASP A 117 5.31 -6.32 -6.78
CA ASP A 117 4.69 -5.01 -6.64
C ASP A 117 5.76 -3.94 -6.42
N ALA A 118 6.14 -3.30 -7.51
CA ALA A 118 7.05 -2.17 -7.50
C ALA A 118 6.34 -0.84 -7.81
N CYS A 119 5.05 -0.75 -7.52
CA CYS A 119 4.26 0.49 -7.72
C CYS A 119 4.89 1.70 -7.04
N MET A 120 5.51 1.52 -5.87
CA MET A 120 6.23 2.58 -5.18
C MET A 120 7.68 2.72 -5.65
N GLY A 121 8.44 1.62 -5.65
CA GLY A 121 9.89 1.68 -5.79
C GLY A 121 10.41 1.49 -7.21
N GLY A 122 9.62 0.93 -8.12
CA GLY A 122 10.10 0.55 -9.44
C GLY A 122 10.71 1.69 -10.25
N PHE A 123 10.27 2.93 -9.99
CA PHE A 123 10.85 4.12 -10.62
C PHE A 123 11.95 4.79 -9.77
N LEU A 124 11.98 4.62 -8.45
CA LEU A 124 12.92 5.33 -7.57
C LEU A 124 14.10 4.47 -7.10
N LEU A 125 13.87 3.21 -6.76
CA LEU A 125 14.93 2.30 -6.26
C LEU A 125 16.12 2.17 -7.21
N PRO A 126 15.96 2.12 -8.55
CA PRO A 126 17.10 2.11 -9.48
C PRO A 126 17.99 3.34 -9.36
N TYR A 127 17.42 4.51 -9.07
CA TYR A 127 18.19 5.73 -8.84
C TYR A 127 18.90 5.71 -7.48
N PHE A 128 18.29 5.15 -6.44
CA PHE A 128 18.95 4.94 -5.14
C PHE A 128 20.15 3.99 -5.29
N LYS A 129 20.01 2.91 -6.07
CA LYS A 129 21.13 2.01 -6.38
C LYS A 129 22.27 2.75 -7.09
N ARG A 130 21.98 3.65 -8.04
CA ARG A 130 22.98 4.53 -8.69
C ARG A 130 23.63 5.52 -7.75
N LEU A 131 22.96 5.91 -6.66
CA LEU A 131 23.50 6.77 -5.60
C LEU A 131 24.34 5.99 -4.56
N GLY A 132 24.48 4.68 -4.73
CA GLY A 132 25.27 3.81 -3.85
C GLY A 132 24.52 3.17 -2.71
N GLU A 133 23.18 3.30 -2.66
CA GLU A 133 22.38 2.61 -1.64
C GLU A 133 22.27 1.10 -1.97
N PRO A 134 22.22 0.22 -0.95
CA PRO A 134 22.21 -1.24 -1.13
C PRO A 134 20.82 -1.76 -1.54
N VAL A 135 20.39 -1.43 -2.76
CA VAL A 135 19.09 -1.88 -3.29
C VAL A 135 19.21 -3.28 -3.86
N ALA A 136 18.45 -4.22 -3.30
CA ALA A 136 18.32 -5.57 -3.83
C ALA A 136 17.63 -5.60 -5.19
N ASP A 137 17.93 -6.63 -6.00
CA ASP A 137 17.23 -6.85 -7.27
C ASP A 137 15.79 -7.28 -7.02
N PHE A 138 14.87 -6.76 -7.83
CA PHE A 138 13.43 -6.97 -7.65
C PHE A 138 12.65 -7.15 -8.96
N ASP A 139 13.35 -7.06 -10.09
CA ASP A 139 12.75 -7.05 -11.42
C ASP A 139 13.08 -8.33 -12.23
N PHE A 140 13.01 -8.21 -13.54
CA PHE A 140 13.26 -9.32 -14.47
C PHE A 140 14.72 -9.76 -14.55
N THR A 141 15.65 -9.17 -13.82
CA THR A 141 17.00 -9.72 -13.60
C THR A 141 16.92 -11.03 -12.83
N LEU A 142 15.88 -11.19 -11.99
CA LEU A 142 15.59 -12.41 -11.25
C LEU A 142 14.75 -13.38 -12.13
N PRO A 143 15.21 -14.61 -12.39
CA PRO A 143 14.55 -15.54 -13.31
C PRO A 143 13.11 -15.91 -12.90
N GLY A 144 12.81 -15.93 -11.61
CA GLY A 144 11.50 -16.30 -11.06
C GLY A 144 10.41 -15.22 -11.24
N VAL A 145 10.78 -13.96 -11.46
CA VAL A 145 9.80 -12.86 -11.60
C VAL A 145 9.06 -12.97 -12.94
N CYS A 146 7.75 -13.19 -12.90
CA CYS A 146 6.86 -13.31 -14.06
C CYS A 146 6.26 -11.97 -14.50
N SER A 147 5.93 -11.11 -13.54
CA SER A 147 5.32 -9.80 -13.79
C SER A 147 5.74 -8.76 -12.74
N VAL A 148 5.67 -7.47 -13.12
CA VAL A 148 6.03 -6.33 -12.27
C VAL A 148 5.03 -5.21 -12.51
N SER A 149 4.54 -4.56 -11.45
CA SER A 149 3.75 -3.32 -11.51
C SER A 149 4.58 -2.10 -11.12
N VAL A 150 4.43 -0.97 -11.84
CA VAL A 150 5.17 0.28 -11.59
C VAL A 150 4.27 1.49 -11.82
N ASP A 151 4.17 2.39 -10.84
CA ASP A 151 3.35 3.59 -10.97
C ASP A 151 4.18 4.80 -11.43
N LEU A 152 3.87 5.33 -12.60
CA LEU A 152 4.48 6.58 -13.09
C LEU A 152 3.92 7.80 -12.35
N HIS A 153 2.66 7.74 -11.89
CA HIS A 153 2.03 8.83 -11.13
C HIS A 153 2.46 8.93 -9.67
N LYS A 154 3.45 8.12 -9.25
CA LYS A 154 4.12 8.24 -7.95
C LYS A 154 5.46 8.95 -8.12
N TYR A 155 6.55 8.23 -8.20
CA TYR A 155 7.90 8.84 -8.22
C TYR A 155 8.42 9.24 -9.60
N ALA A 156 7.70 8.93 -10.69
CA ALA A 156 7.96 9.55 -11.98
C ALA A 156 7.20 10.88 -12.17
N TYR A 157 6.42 11.32 -11.18
CA TYR A 157 5.74 12.61 -11.13
C TYR A 157 4.77 12.89 -12.30
N SER A 158 4.30 11.87 -12.97
CA SER A 158 3.24 12.05 -13.96
C SER A 158 1.90 12.30 -13.26
N PRO A 159 0.92 12.95 -13.93
CA PRO A 159 -0.43 13.08 -13.41
C PRO A 159 -1.04 11.73 -13.05
N LYS A 160 -2.01 11.74 -12.11
CA LYS A 160 -2.77 10.53 -11.74
C LYS A 160 -3.39 9.86 -12.96
N GLY A 161 -3.55 8.54 -12.91
CA GLY A 161 -4.04 7.75 -14.04
C GLY A 161 -2.91 7.16 -14.91
N ALA A 162 -1.68 7.05 -14.39
CA ALA A 162 -0.52 6.53 -15.11
C ALA A 162 0.22 5.46 -14.30
N SER A 163 0.08 4.22 -14.73
CA SER A 163 0.80 3.05 -14.20
C SER A 163 1.14 2.07 -15.32
N LEU A 164 1.99 1.13 -15.03
CA LEU A 164 2.47 0.12 -15.97
C LEU A 164 2.37 -1.27 -15.32
N VAL A 165 1.97 -2.26 -16.11
CA VAL A 165 2.17 -3.68 -15.81
C VAL A 165 3.04 -4.30 -16.85
N PHE A 166 4.11 -4.97 -16.41
CA PHE A 166 5.05 -5.67 -17.27
C PHE A 166 4.97 -7.18 -17.05
N HIS A 167 5.25 -7.92 -18.11
CA HIS A 167 5.38 -9.37 -18.10
C HIS A 167 6.71 -9.78 -18.72
N ARG A 168 7.30 -10.85 -18.20
CA ARG A 168 8.57 -11.38 -18.71
C ARG A 168 8.54 -11.71 -20.20
N THR A 169 7.42 -12.25 -20.67
CA THR A 169 7.27 -12.70 -22.07
C THR A 169 5.93 -12.30 -22.67
N PRO A 170 5.84 -12.21 -24.02
CA PRO A 170 4.56 -12.05 -24.72
C PRO A 170 3.54 -13.15 -24.40
N LYS A 171 4.00 -14.42 -24.18
CA LYS A 171 3.13 -15.54 -23.79
C LYS A 171 2.45 -15.23 -22.44
N LEU A 172 3.19 -14.80 -21.43
CA LEU A 172 2.59 -14.46 -20.12
C LEU A 172 1.64 -13.27 -20.24
N ARG A 173 1.99 -12.23 -21.01
CA ARG A 173 1.10 -11.09 -21.24
C ARG A 173 -0.20 -11.48 -21.95
N SER A 174 -0.20 -12.49 -22.81
CA SER A 174 -1.42 -12.89 -23.55
C SER A 174 -2.56 -13.27 -22.61
N PHE A 175 -2.28 -13.79 -21.42
CA PHE A 175 -3.30 -14.11 -20.41
C PHE A 175 -3.91 -12.87 -19.73
N GLN A 176 -3.29 -11.69 -19.88
CA GLN A 176 -3.89 -10.42 -19.48
C GLN A 176 -4.99 -9.98 -20.45
N ILE A 177 -4.83 -10.27 -21.74
CA ILE A 177 -5.69 -9.79 -22.82
C ILE A 177 -7.04 -10.52 -22.77
N PHE A 178 -8.13 -9.76 -22.96
CA PHE A 178 -9.45 -10.29 -23.17
C PHE A 178 -9.81 -10.17 -24.66
N SER A 179 -10.33 -11.25 -25.24
CA SER A 179 -10.86 -11.25 -26.61
C SER A 179 -12.21 -11.94 -26.65
N PHE A 180 -13.13 -11.41 -27.43
CA PHE A 180 -14.46 -11.97 -27.56
C PHE A 180 -15.06 -11.68 -28.96
N THR A 181 -15.61 -12.72 -29.58
CA THR A 181 -16.15 -12.66 -30.95
C THR A 181 -17.59 -13.13 -31.05
N LYS A 182 -18.15 -13.68 -29.96
CA LYS A 182 -19.48 -14.32 -29.94
C LYS A 182 -20.59 -13.35 -29.53
N TRP A 183 -20.72 -12.24 -30.28
CA TRP A 183 -21.77 -11.24 -30.10
C TRP A 183 -22.09 -10.59 -31.45
N LEU A 184 -23.15 -9.79 -31.53
CA LEU A 184 -23.63 -9.18 -32.80
C LEU A 184 -22.85 -7.94 -33.26
N GLY A 185 -21.81 -7.54 -32.53
CA GLY A 185 -20.96 -6.42 -32.89
C GLY A 185 -19.65 -6.83 -33.57
N TYR A 186 -18.61 -6.02 -33.36
CA TYR A 186 -17.27 -6.24 -33.90
C TYR A 186 -16.45 -7.23 -33.04
N THR A 187 -15.33 -7.71 -33.59
CA THR A 187 -14.35 -8.48 -32.84
C THR A 187 -13.72 -7.62 -31.76
N LEU A 188 -13.94 -7.96 -30.49
CA LEU A 188 -13.39 -7.23 -29.35
C LEU A 188 -12.06 -7.85 -28.92
N VAL A 189 -11.03 -7.02 -28.83
CA VAL A 189 -9.74 -7.33 -28.19
C VAL A 189 -9.39 -6.20 -27.23
N ASN A 190 -9.15 -6.53 -25.97
CA ASN A 190 -8.91 -5.55 -24.93
C ASN A 190 -7.77 -5.98 -24.01
N SER A 191 -6.71 -5.19 -23.94
CA SER A 191 -5.50 -5.49 -23.17
C SER A 191 -5.55 -4.96 -21.72
N THR A 192 -6.60 -4.21 -21.34
CA THR A 192 -6.75 -3.58 -20.01
C THR A 192 -8.20 -3.72 -19.54
N VAL A 193 -8.50 -3.24 -18.33
CA VAL A 193 -9.88 -3.28 -17.81
C VAL A 193 -10.78 -2.32 -18.60
N GLN A 194 -10.28 -1.12 -18.89
CA GLN A 194 -11.01 -0.17 -19.73
C GLN A 194 -10.84 -0.52 -21.22
N SER A 195 -11.92 -0.42 -21.99
CA SER A 195 -11.89 -0.62 -23.43
C SER A 195 -11.20 0.57 -24.13
N THR A 196 -11.79 1.74 -24.09
CA THR A 196 -11.22 2.98 -24.63
C THR A 196 -10.65 3.81 -23.48
N LYS A 197 -9.41 4.28 -23.64
CA LYS A 197 -8.73 5.11 -22.64
C LYS A 197 -8.39 6.47 -23.23
N SER A 198 -8.41 7.51 -22.38
CA SER A 198 -7.86 8.81 -22.73
C SER A 198 -6.35 8.70 -22.99
N GLY A 199 -5.87 9.30 -24.06
CA GLY A 199 -4.44 9.45 -24.33
C GLY A 199 -3.73 10.48 -23.45
N GLY A 200 -4.49 11.33 -22.75
CA GLY A 200 -3.96 12.42 -21.92
C GLY A 200 -2.95 11.98 -20.87
N PRO A 201 -3.27 11.01 -19.98
CA PRO A 201 -2.31 10.52 -18.99
C PRO A 201 -1.04 9.91 -19.58
N LEU A 202 -1.15 9.21 -20.72
CA LEU A 202 0.02 8.65 -21.41
C LEU A 202 0.90 9.76 -21.99
N ALA A 203 0.30 10.73 -22.68
CA ALA A 203 1.02 11.88 -23.24
C ALA A 203 1.68 12.72 -22.14
N ALA A 204 0.98 12.96 -21.04
CA ALA A 204 1.52 13.67 -19.90
C ALA A 204 2.69 12.90 -19.22
N ALA A 205 2.57 11.59 -19.07
CA ALA A 205 3.67 10.78 -18.57
C ALA A 205 4.90 10.85 -19.48
N TRP A 206 4.70 10.72 -20.80
CA TRP A 206 5.77 10.88 -21.77
C TRP A 206 6.43 12.25 -21.69
N ALA A 207 5.63 13.32 -21.63
CA ALA A 207 6.15 14.68 -21.54
C ALA A 207 6.98 14.91 -20.26
N VAL A 208 6.50 14.44 -19.10
CA VAL A 208 7.22 14.57 -17.81
C VAL A 208 8.52 13.78 -17.82
N LEU A 209 8.50 12.52 -18.32
CA LEU A 209 9.71 11.70 -18.42
C LEU A 209 10.80 12.36 -19.26
N ASN A 210 10.41 12.95 -20.42
CA ASN A 210 11.36 13.64 -21.31
C ASN A 210 11.80 15.00 -20.74
N PHE A 211 10.89 15.74 -20.10
CA PHE A 211 11.19 17.06 -19.51
C PHE A 211 12.18 16.95 -18.33
N VAL A 212 11.95 16.01 -17.42
CA VAL A 212 12.82 15.80 -16.26
C VAL A 212 14.12 15.14 -16.68
N GLY A 213 14.06 14.13 -17.55
CA GLY A 213 15.21 13.36 -18.00
C GLY A 213 15.91 12.57 -16.90
N ASP A 214 16.88 11.80 -17.27
CA ASP A 214 17.59 10.88 -16.36
C ASP A 214 18.32 11.63 -15.23
N GLU A 215 19.06 12.69 -15.59
CA GLU A 215 19.81 13.51 -14.62
C GLU A 215 18.86 14.22 -13.62
N GLY A 216 17.70 14.70 -14.09
CA GLY A 216 16.70 15.31 -13.22
C GLY A 216 16.15 14.31 -12.19
N TYR A 217 15.84 13.08 -12.62
CA TYR A 217 15.39 12.04 -11.68
C TYR A 217 16.49 11.60 -10.71
N LEU A 218 17.74 11.55 -11.13
CA LEU A 218 18.87 11.28 -10.24
C LEU A 218 19.00 12.36 -9.15
N GLU A 219 18.86 13.62 -9.53
CA GLU A 219 18.89 14.74 -8.58
C GLU A 219 17.67 14.70 -7.63
N PHE A 220 16.48 14.36 -8.15
CA PHE A 220 15.28 14.16 -7.32
C PHE A 220 15.46 13.03 -6.32
N ALA A 221 16.11 11.94 -6.72
CA ALA A 221 16.44 10.83 -5.83
C ALA A 221 17.41 11.26 -4.74
N ARG A 222 18.49 12.01 -5.08
CA ARG A 222 19.47 12.52 -4.13
C ARG A 222 18.82 13.37 -3.03
N LYS A 223 18.00 14.36 -3.42
CA LYS A 223 17.29 15.23 -2.46
C LYS A 223 16.40 14.45 -1.50
N LYS A 224 15.67 13.46 -2.02
CA LYS A 224 14.81 12.62 -1.19
C LYS A 224 15.61 11.74 -0.23
N LEU A 225 16.71 11.17 -0.70
CA LEU A 225 17.60 10.35 0.13
C LEU A 225 18.19 11.15 1.29
N GLU A 226 18.64 12.38 1.03
CA GLU A 226 19.15 13.31 2.06
C GLU A 226 18.06 13.64 3.09
N ALA A 227 16.84 13.96 2.63
CA ALA A 227 15.72 14.25 3.52
C ALA A 227 15.34 13.03 4.38
N VAL A 228 15.28 11.82 3.79
CA VAL A 228 15.02 10.58 4.52
C VAL A 228 16.07 10.37 5.62
N LYS A 229 17.36 10.51 5.31
CA LYS A 229 18.46 10.38 6.29
C LYS A 229 18.31 11.37 7.45
N LYS A 230 17.98 12.65 7.16
CA LYS A 230 17.73 13.68 8.18
C LYS A 230 16.52 13.31 9.07
N ILE A 231 15.39 12.94 8.48
CA ILE A 231 14.18 12.59 9.22
C ILE A 231 14.42 11.37 10.12
N LYS A 232 15.03 10.29 9.59
CA LYS A 232 15.41 9.11 10.37
C LYS A 232 16.27 9.47 11.58
N GLN A 233 17.31 10.27 11.36
CA GLN A 233 18.20 10.73 12.43
C GLN A 233 17.42 11.54 13.48
N ALA A 234 16.55 12.44 13.07
CA ALA A 234 15.75 13.25 14.00
C ALA A 234 14.79 12.38 14.83
N ILE A 235 14.09 11.42 14.21
CA ILE A 235 13.21 10.49 14.92
C ILE A 235 14.00 9.69 15.97
N SER A 236 15.21 9.19 15.62
CA SER A 236 16.06 8.44 16.54
C SER A 236 16.61 9.28 17.71
N GLN A 237 16.61 10.60 17.58
CA GLN A 237 17.05 11.55 18.62
C GLN A 237 15.91 12.00 19.55
N ILE A 238 14.65 11.70 19.24
CA ILE A 238 13.48 11.99 20.09
C ILE A 238 13.24 10.78 21.00
N PRO A 239 13.45 10.90 22.34
CA PRO A 239 13.42 9.74 23.25
C PRO A 239 12.08 9.02 23.37
N GLU A 240 11.01 9.64 22.93
CA GLU A 240 9.67 9.11 22.91
C GLU A 240 9.38 8.27 21.67
N LEU A 241 10.10 8.51 20.58
CA LEU A 241 9.85 7.88 19.28
C LEU A 241 10.83 6.74 18.99
N TYR A 242 10.41 5.83 18.14
CA TYR A 242 11.28 4.82 17.55
C TYR A 242 10.84 4.52 16.10
N LEU A 243 11.80 4.29 15.22
CA LEU A 243 11.51 3.75 13.89
C LEU A 243 10.98 2.33 14.01
N MET A 244 9.95 1.98 13.25
CA MET A 244 9.48 0.59 13.18
C MET A 244 10.55 -0.31 12.60
N VAL A 245 11.21 0.16 11.55
CA VAL A 245 12.35 -0.48 10.88
C VAL A 245 13.17 0.59 10.17
N ASP A 246 14.39 0.29 9.76
CA ASP A 246 15.17 1.17 8.88
C ASP A 246 14.63 1.10 7.43
N PRO A 247 13.97 2.14 6.90
CA PRO A 247 13.36 2.09 5.57
C PRO A 247 14.43 2.09 4.47
N GLU A 248 14.20 1.29 3.43
CA GLU A 248 15.08 1.18 2.27
C GLU A 248 14.72 2.19 1.15
N MET A 249 13.65 2.99 1.37
CA MET A 249 13.24 4.03 0.43
C MET A 249 12.71 5.28 1.17
N THR A 250 11.70 5.93 0.63
CA THR A 250 11.14 7.21 1.07
C THR A 250 9.87 7.07 1.92
N LEU A 251 9.52 5.86 2.27
CA LEU A 251 8.41 5.53 3.15
C LEU A 251 8.97 5.24 4.54
N ILE A 252 8.59 6.04 5.52
CA ILE A 252 9.11 5.94 6.89
C ILE A 252 7.96 5.64 7.82
N SER A 253 8.08 4.57 8.62
CA SER A 253 7.14 4.27 9.69
C SER A 253 7.81 4.37 11.05
N PHE A 254 7.14 5.02 11.99
CA PHE A 254 7.63 5.18 13.35
C PHE A 254 6.47 5.19 14.35
N SER A 255 6.77 4.89 15.60
CA SER A 255 5.77 4.85 16.67
C SER A 255 6.34 5.34 18.00
N SER A 256 5.53 5.28 19.05
CA SER A 256 5.90 5.62 20.42
C SER A 256 5.31 4.62 21.41
N LYS A 257 6.09 4.30 22.47
CA LYS A 257 5.59 3.53 23.63
C LYS A 257 5.18 4.44 24.79
N LYS A 258 5.45 5.75 24.70
CA LYS A 258 5.28 6.72 25.80
C LYS A 258 4.21 7.75 25.53
N VAL A 259 4.01 8.11 24.27
CA VAL A 259 3.08 9.16 23.84
C VAL A 259 2.12 8.56 22.83
N ASN A 260 0.85 8.89 22.93
CA ASN A 260 -0.14 8.43 21.97
C ASN A 260 0.10 9.07 20.61
N ILE A 261 0.39 8.23 19.60
CA ILE A 261 0.74 8.68 18.25
C ILE A 261 -0.38 9.45 17.57
N PHE A 262 -1.64 9.16 17.88
CA PHE A 262 -2.78 9.85 17.27
C PHE A 262 -2.85 11.32 17.73
N HIS A 263 -2.42 11.61 18.97
CA HIS A 263 -2.27 12.99 19.42
C HIS A 263 -1.11 13.70 18.75
N ILE A 264 0.02 13.02 18.52
CA ILE A 264 1.15 13.57 17.73
C ILE A 264 0.65 13.96 16.33
N ILE A 265 -0.13 13.09 15.68
CA ILE A 265 -0.70 13.35 14.36
C ILE A 265 -1.61 14.58 14.38
N ASP A 266 -2.48 14.71 15.37
CA ASP A 266 -3.37 15.88 15.49
C ASP A 266 -2.58 17.19 15.70
N GLU A 267 -1.53 17.17 16.52
CA GLU A 267 -0.65 18.34 16.71
C GLU A 267 0.07 18.72 15.41
N MET A 268 0.58 17.74 14.68
CA MET A 268 1.19 17.97 13.37
C MET A 268 0.18 18.50 12.34
N ASN A 269 -1.04 17.94 12.32
CA ASN A 269 -2.11 18.44 11.45
C ASN A 269 -2.47 19.90 11.76
N SER A 270 -2.45 20.31 13.04
CA SER A 270 -2.69 21.71 13.44
C SER A 270 -1.66 22.68 12.89
N LYS A 271 -0.47 22.19 12.55
CA LYS A 271 0.63 22.94 11.92
C LYS A 271 0.63 22.85 10.38
N GLY A 272 -0.37 22.20 9.80
CA GLY A 272 -0.53 22.07 8.35
C GLY A 272 0.14 20.83 7.73
N TRP A 273 0.64 19.90 8.54
CA TRP A 273 1.17 18.62 8.06
C TRP A 273 0.08 17.57 7.94
N TYR A 274 -0.10 17.02 6.75
CA TYR A 274 -0.93 15.84 6.60
C TYR A 274 -0.09 14.58 6.84
N ILE A 275 -0.36 13.90 7.96
CA ILE A 275 0.33 12.68 8.38
C ILE A 275 -0.69 11.55 8.48
N GLN A 276 -0.35 10.40 7.93
CA GLN A 276 -1.24 9.25 7.89
C GLN A 276 -1.05 8.35 9.11
N PRO A 277 -2.11 8.10 9.91
CA PRO A 277 -2.11 7.02 10.90
C PRO A 277 -2.20 5.66 10.22
N SER A 278 -1.46 4.69 10.74
CA SER A 278 -1.67 3.27 10.49
C SER A 278 -2.16 2.63 11.78
N LEU A 279 -3.34 2.00 11.74
CA LEU A 279 -3.91 1.32 12.90
C LEU A 279 -3.18 0.00 13.17
N SER A 280 -3.26 -0.49 14.41
CA SER A 280 -2.69 -1.78 14.80
C SER A 280 -3.33 -2.94 14.02
N PHE A 281 -2.50 -3.88 13.60
CA PHE A 281 -2.94 -5.08 12.89
C PHE A 281 -1.85 -6.17 12.94
N ASP A 282 -2.24 -7.43 13.09
CA ASP A 282 -1.36 -8.61 13.01
C ASP A 282 -0.10 -8.52 13.90
N GLY A 283 -0.27 -8.06 15.15
CA GLY A 283 0.83 -7.84 16.09
C GLY A 283 1.66 -6.58 15.87
N VAL A 284 1.45 -5.85 14.76
CA VAL A 284 2.09 -4.57 14.49
C VAL A 284 1.35 -3.45 15.21
N PRO A 285 2.01 -2.65 16.06
CA PRO A 285 1.36 -1.56 16.76
C PRO A 285 0.96 -0.42 15.82
N ALA A 286 -0.01 0.39 16.26
CA ALA A 286 -0.35 1.61 15.56
C ALA A 286 0.90 2.49 15.36
N ASN A 287 1.03 3.09 14.18
CA ASN A 287 2.22 3.84 13.81
C ASN A 287 1.89 5.03 12.91
N ILE A 288 2.86 5.90 12.74
CA ILE A 288 2.82 7.05 11.85
C ILE A 288 3.53 6.67 10.55
N HIS A 289 2.85 6.85 9.43
CA HIS A 289 3.39 6.63 8.09
C HIS A 289 3.69 7.95 7.40
N LEU A 290 4.92 8.11 6.93
CA LEU A 290 5.38 9.25 6.13
C LEU A 290 5.76 8.83 4.72
N THR A 291 5.39 9.67 3.76
CA THR A 291 5.88 9.58 2.38
C THR A 291 6.71 10.82 2.05
N VAL A 292 8.02 10.65 1.86
CA VAL A 292 8.93 11.73 1.48
C VAL A 292 8.91 11.93 -0.04
N THR A 293 8.45 13.11 -0.46
CA THR A 293 8.32 13.51 -1.87
C THR A 293 9.04 14.84 -2.11
N LEU A 294 9.21 15.26 -3.36
CA LEU A 294 9.85 16.55 -3.68
C LEU A 294 9.13 17.74 -3.09
N SER A 295 7.80 17.66 -2.96
CA SER A 295 7.00 18.77 -2.41
C SER A 295 7.28 19.03 -0.94
N ASN A 296 7.69 18.02 -0.17
CA ASN A 296 7.96 18.16 1.25
C ASN A 296 9.46 18.17 1.63
N VAL A 297 10.35 17.78 0.72
CA VAL A 297 11.81 17.80 0.94
C VAL A 297 12.33 19.18 1.37
N ILE A 298 11.83 20.24 0.76
CA ILE A 298 12.26 21.62 1.07
C ILE A 298 11.84 22.09 2.47
N HIS A 299 10.92 21.39 3.11
CA HIS A 299 10.38 21.68 4.43
C HIS A 299 10.88 20.70 5.50
N THR A 300 11.93 19.90 5.20
CA THR A 300 12.42 18.84 6.11
C THR A 300 12.81 19.36 7.48
N ASP A 301 13.51 20.49 7.56
CA ASP A 301 13.95 21.05 8.85
C ASP A 301 12.76 21.56 9.66
N GLN A 302 11.82 22.25 9.05
CA GLN A 302 10.57 22.67 9.69
C GLN A 302 9.75 21.47 10.17
N PHE A 303 9.63 20.41 9.36
CA PHE A 303 8.96 19.18 9.75
C PHE A 303 9.56 18.58 11.04
N ILE A 304 10.88 18.53 11.13
CA ILE A 304 11.59 17.98 12.29
C ILE A 304 11.34 18.82 13.55
N ASP A 305 11.37 20.14 13.44
CA ASP A 305 11.11 21.02 14.57
C ASP A 305 9.65 20.95 15.02
N ASP A 306 8.72 20.95 14.09
CA ASP A 306 7.29 20.78 14.34
C ASP A 306 6.98 19.41 14.96
N LEU A 307 7.67 18.34 14.54
CA LEU A 307 7.52 17.01 15.14
C LEU A 307 7.96 17.00 16.61
N LYS A 308 9.12 17.58 16.93
CA LYS A 308 9.59 17.67 18.32
C LYS A 308 8.58 18.41 19.21
N GLU A 309 8.12 19.58 18.77
CA GLU A 309 7.12 20.34 19.51
C GLU A 309 5.80 19.59 19.66
N SER A 310 5.35 18.90 18.61
CA SER A 310 4.11 18.11 18.62
C SER A 310 4.20 16.93 19.58
N VAL A 311 5.36 16.26 19.67
CA VAL A 311 5.59 15.19 20.66
C VAL A 311 5.50 15.74 22.07
N GLU A 312 6.14 16.88 22.36
CA GLU A 312 6.09 17.50 23.70
C GLU A 312 4.64 17.86 24.10
N LYS A 313 3.88 18.49 23.20
CA LYS A 313 2.48 18.83 23.46
C LYS A 313 1.59 17.61 23.66
N ALA A 314 1.84 16.54 22.90
CA ALA A 314 1.03 15.32 22.96
C ALA A 314 1.19 14.55 24.28
N LYS A 315 2.27 14.75 25.04
CA LYS A 315 2.50 14.10 26.34
C LYS A 315 1.42 14.39 27.37
N ASP A 316 0.89 15.61 27.36
CA ASP A 316 -0.05 16.10 28.36
C ASP A 316 -1.52 15.92 27.93
N LEU A 317 -1.77 15.35 26.76
CA LEU A 317 -3.12 15.17 26.25
C LEU A 317 -3.75 13.88 26.77
N PRO A 318 -5.02 13.93 27.21
CA PRO A 318 -5.71 12.76 27.76
C PRO A 318 -6.02 11.76 26.64
N SER A 319 -5.57 10.53 26.82
CA SER A 319 -5.84 9.41 25.89
C SER A 319 -6.96 8.50 26.39
N GLY A 320 -7.66 7.83 25.48
CA GLY A 320 -8.65 6.81 25.80
C GLY A 320 -10.00 7.32 26.31
N VAL A 321 -10.20 8.63 26.44
CA VAL A 321 -11.43 9.20 27.07
C VAL A 321 -12.70 8.79 26.32
N LEU A 322 -12.68 8.83 24.98
CA LEU A 322 -13.81 8.40 24.16
C LEU A 322 -13.94 6.87 24.16
N LEU A 323 -12.83 6.16 24.08
CA LEU A 323 -12.79 4.71 24.12
C LEU A 323 -13.43 4.16 25.40
N GLU A 324 -13.09 4.69 26.59
CA GLU A 324 -13.68 4.27 27.86
C GLU A 324 -15.20 4.53 27.92
N LYS A 325 -15.69 5.60 27.31
CA LYS A 325 -17.14 5.87 27.20
C LYS A 325 -17.84 4.85 26.28
N LEU A 326 -17.18 4.41 25.21
CA LEU A 326 -17.77 3.50 24.22
C LEU A 326 -17.60 2.03 24.57
N LYS A 327 -16.60 1.68 25.37
CA LYS A 327 -16.28 0.30 25.76
C LYS A 327 -17.47 -0.52 26.28
N PRO A 328 -18.35 -0.01 27.19
CA PRO A 328 -19.53 -0.75 27.64
C PRO A 328 -20.52 -1.10 26.52
N PHE A 329 -20.56 -0.30 25.46
CA PHE A 329 -21.43 -0.54 24.30
C PHE A 329 -20.79 -1.51 23.33
N MET A 330 -19.46 -1.44 23.16
CA MET A 330 -18.70 -2.38 22.34
C MET A 330 -18.78 -3.81 22.90
N ASP A 331 -18.72 -3.97 24.23
CA ASP A 331 -18.76 -5.27 24.91
C ASP A 331 -20.16 -5.89 24.96
N LYS A 332 -21.23 -5.09 25.14
CA LYS A 332 -22.60 -5.57 25.39
C LYS A 332 -23.49 -5.69 24.15
N GLN A 333 -23.25 -4.92 23.10
CA GLN A 333 -24.17 -4.81 21.97
C GLN A 333 -23.50 -5.09 20.61
N GLY A 334 -22.47 -5.89 20.61
CA GLY A 334 -21.58 -6.13 19.44
C GLY A 334 -22.28 -6.31 18.08
N VAL A 335 -23.50 -6.87 18.06
CA VAL A 335 -24.26 -7.06 16.80
C VAL A 335 -25.16 -5.85 16.49
N ALA A 336 -25.82 -5.26 17.48
CA ALA A 336 -26.76 -4.14 17.28
C ALA A 336 -26.06 -2.82 16.86
N LEU A 337 -24.83 -2.59 17.32
CA LEU A 337 -24.01 -1.44 16.90
C LEU A 337 -23.53 -1.56 15.44
N LEU A 338 -23.38 -2.80 14.93
CA LEU A 338 -23.00 -3.05 13.55
C LEU A 338 -24.14 -2.69 12.57
N ASP A 339 -25.37 -2.73 13.03
CA ASP A 339 -26.54 -2.39 12.22
C ASP A 339 -26.82 -0.87 12.17
N ASN A 340 -26.28 -0.11 13.15
CA ASN A 340 -26.39 1.34 13.17
C ASN A 340 -25.05 2.02 13.59
N PRO A 341 -24.05 2.06 12.71
CA PRO A 341 -22.77 2.73 13.01
C PRO A 341 -22.90 4.23 13.28
N GLY A 342 -23.96 4.89 12.81
CA GLY A 342 -24.25 6.30 13.08
C GLY A 342 -24.38 6.61 14.58
N PHE A 343 -24.86 5.66 15.38
CA PHE A 343 -24.92 5.79 16.83
C PHE A 343 -23.54 6.00 17.50
N LEU A 344 -22.47 5.41 16.95
CA LEU A 344 -21.11 5.64 17.45
C LEU A 344 -20.65 7.08 17.24
N PHE A 345 -21.04 7.70 16.13
CA PHE A 345 -20.73 9.10 15.86
C PHE A 345 -21.54 10.04 16.76
N GLU A 346 -22.82 9.73 17.02
CA GLU A 346 -23.66 10.46 17.99
C GLU A 346 -23.05 10.40 19.40
N LEU A 347 -22.69 9.20 19.87
CA LEU A 347 -22.04 9.01 21.18
C LEU A 347 -20.67 9.72 21.27
N ALA A 348 -19.96 9.80 20.15
CA ALA A 348 -18.71 10.54 20.04
C ALA A 348 -18.92 12.05 19.95
N GLY A 349 -20.18 12.54 19.88
CA GLY A 349 -20.50 13.95 19.70
C GLY A 349 -20.16 14.49 18.31
N ILE A 350 -20.05 13.59 17.31
CA ILE A 350 -19.76 13.93 15.93
C ILE A 350 -21.09 14.09 15.20
N GLN A 351 -21.36 15.28 14.68
CA GLN A 351 -22.54 15.53 13.86
C GLN A 351 -22.39 14.90 12.48
N GLU A 352 -23.48 14.39 11.95
CA GLU A 352 -23.51 13.79 10.61
C GLU A 352 -23.00 14.80 9.53
N GLY A 353 -22.05 14.36 8.71
CA GLY A 353 -21.43 15.21 7.69
C GLY A 353 -20.29 16.14 8.18
N GLN A 354 -19.96 16.14 9.48
CA GLN A 354 -18.86 16.94 10.00
C GLN A 354 -17.70 16.05 10.49
N MET A 355 -16.49 16.34 10.01
CA MET A 355 -15.28 15.70 10.56
C MET A 355 -14.80 16.48 11.78
N PRO A 356 -14.46 15.80 12.89
CA PRO A 356 -13.93 16.46 14.08
C PRO A 356 -12.57 17.11 13.77
N LYS A 357 -12.30 18.25 14.41
CA LYS A 357 -11.00 18.94 14.28
C LYS A 357 -9.83 18.11 14.80
N ARG A 358 -10.07 17.25 15.76
CA ARG A 358 -9.10 16.32 16.34
C ARG A 358 -9.57 14.90 16.10
N MET A 359 -8.74 14.13 15.41
CA MET A 359 -9.05 12.75 15.02
C MET A 359 -8.52 11.72 16.01
N ALA A 360 -7.64 12.11 16.95
CA ALA A 360 -7.03 11.18 17.88
C ALA A 360 -8.06 10.34 18.67
N PRO A 361 -9.11 10.92 19.28
CA PRO A 361 -10.09 10.11 20.00
C PRO A 361 -10.83 9.10 19.13
N LEU A 362 -11.09 9.45 17.86
CA LEU A 362 -11.73 8.54 16.92
C LEU A 362 -10.78 7.43 16.46
N ASN A 363 -9.51 7.78 16.19
CA ASN A 363 -8.49 6.80 15.81
C ASN A 363 -8.21 5.81 16.95
N GLU A 364 -8.23 6.25 18.23
CA GLU A 364 -8.12 5.37 19.40
C GLU A 364 -9.28 4.34 19.44
N VAL A 365 -10.48 4.77 19.17
CA VAL A 365 -11.65 3.89 19.11
C VAL A 365 -11.54 2.90 17.94
N LEU A 366 -11.19 3.41 16.74
CA LEU A 366 -10.99 2.56 15.59
C LEU A 366 -9.87 1.55 15.80
N ASP A 367 -8.78 1.96 16.45
CA ASP A 367 -7.64 1.08 16.74
C ASP A 367 -8.00 -0.06 17.69
N ALA A 368 -8.88 0.20 18.66
CA ALA A 368 -9.37 -0.80 19.60
C ALA A 368 -10.42 -1.77 19.00
N MET A 369 -10.94 -1.48 17.80
CA MET A 369 -11.96 -2.32 17.14
C MET A 369 -11.34 -3.43 16.31
N SER A 370 -12.08 -4.54 16.12
CA SER A 370 -11.69 -5.57 15.17
C SER A 370 -11.72 -5.05 13.71
N PRO A 371 -10.94 -5.66 12.80
CA PRO A 371 -10.94 -5.27 11.38
C PRO A 371 -12.34 -5.27 10.75
N GLU A 372 -13.19 -6.24 11.09
CA GLU A 372 -14.56 -6.37 10.55
C GLU A 372 -15.45 -5.20 10.99
N TRP A 373 -15.25 -4.69 12.20
CA TRP A 373 -15.93 -3.50 12.70
C TRP A 373 -15.46 -2.23 11.98
N ARG A 374 -14.15 -2.09 11.81
CA ARG A 374 -13.55 -0.99 11.05
C ARG A 374 -14.12 -0.92 9.63
N GLU A 375 -14.19 -2.06 8.94
CA GLU A 375 -14.74 -2.15 7.58
C GLU A 375 -16.19 -1.69 7.51
N LYS A 376 -17.06 -2.16 8.42
CA LYS A 376 -18.48 -1.77 8.45
C LYS A 376 -18.67 -0.28 8.71
N ILE A 377 -17.90 0.30 9.64
CA ILE A 377 -17.93 1.74 9.93
C ILE A 377 -17.49 2.53 8.70
N LEU A 378 -16.39 2.14 8.05
CA LEU A 378 -15.88 2.82 6.87
C LEU A 378 -16.87 2.76 5.71
N LEU A 379 -17.53 1.62 5.49
CA LEU A 379 -18.58 1.49 4.48
C LEU A 379 -19.77 2.41 4.75
N HIS A 380 -20.23 2.46 6.00
CA HIS A 380 -21.34 3.34 6.40
C HIS A 380 -21.00 4.82 6.18
N VAL A 381 -19.85 5.27 6.68
CA VAL A 381 -19.37 6.65 6.52
C VAL A 381 -19.22 7.03 5.05
N THR A 382 -18.57 6.16 4.28
CA THR A 382 -18.36 6.41 2.85
C THR A 382 -19.68 6.51 2.10
N ASN A 383 -20.63 5.64 2.41
CA ASN A 383 -21.95 5.68 1.79
C ASN A 383 -22.73 6.96 2.17
N GLY A 384 -22.60 7.42 3.42
CA GLY A 384 -23.21 8.67 3.89
C GLY A 384 -22.73 9.92 3.12
N PHE A 385 -21.43 9.99 2.76
CA PHE A 385 -20.90 11.12 1.98
C PHE A 385 -21.51 11.29 0.59
N PHE A 386 -22.12 10.25 0.02
CA PHE A 386 -22.73 10.29 -1.30
C PHE A 386 -24.26 10.34 -1.25
N HIS A 387 -24.85 10.60 -0.08
CA HIS A 387 -26.30 10.72 0.05
C HIS A 387 -26.74 12.10 -0.43
N PRO A 388 -27.68 12.21 -1.39
CA PRO A 388 -28.21 13.52 -1.81
C PRO A 388 -28.91 14.20 -0.62
N GLY A 389 -28.38 15.31 -0.16
CA GLY A 389 -28.95 16.09 0.96
C GLY A 389 -28.17 16.03 2.28
N SER A 390 -26.97 15.38 2.30
CA SER A 390 -26.01 15.48 3.42
C SER A 390 -25.07 16.66 3.24
#